data_d49a06307fbe9dcd793695586bbd66b1
#
_entry.id   d49a06307fbe9dcd793695586bbd66b1
#
_cell.length_a   1.000
_cell.length_b   1.000
_cell.length_c   1.000
_cell.angle_alpha   90.00
_cell.angle_beta   90.00
_cell.angle_gamma   90.00
#
_symmetry.space_group_name_H-M   'P 1'
#
loop_
_entity.id
_entity.type
_entity.pdbx_description
1 polymer ?
#
loop_
_entity_poly.entity_id
_entity_poly.type
_entity_poly.pdbx_seq_one_letter_code
_entity_poly.pdbx_strand_id
1 'polypeptide(L)'
;LSYALAYAEVKKCGNIFIGVNSVDYSGYPDCRPEFITAFEVLANLATKASVEGFSKFKIHTPLMQMTKAEIIKKGLSLGVDYGLTHSCYDPSKTGLACGICDSCLLRLKGFKKIGTEDPLKYR
;
A
#
# COMPACT_ATOMS: atom_id res chain seq x y z
N LEU A 1 -5.58 8.94 -2.66
CA LEU A 1 -4.74 9.57 -3.71
C LEU A 1 -4.96 11.08 -3.81
N SER A 2 -6.19 11.61 -3.70
CA SER A 2 -6.48 13.05 -3.87
C SER A 2 -5.65 13.97 -2.95
N TYR A 3 -5.54 13.64 -1.65
CA TYR A 3 -4.69 14.40 -0.73
C TYR A 3 -3.19 14.30 -1.08
N ALA A 4 -2.75 13.12 -1.53
CA ALA A 4 -1.37 12.94 -1.96
C ALA A 4 -1.07 13.79 -3.21
N LEU A 5 -2.02 13.86 -4.16
CA LEU A 5 -1.90 14.70 -5.35
C LEU A 5 -1.83 16.19 -4.98
N ALA A 6 -2.72 16.67 -4.13
CA ALA A 6 -2.70 18.06 -3.67
C ALA A 6 -1.38 18.41 -2.97
N TYR A 7 -0.89 17.52 -2.12
CA TYR A 7 0.39 17.70 -1.44
C TYR A 7 1.58 17.69 -2.42
N ALA A 8 1.56 16.77 -3.39
CA ALA A 8 2.59 16.65 -4.42
C ALA A 8 2.65 17.93 -5.27
N GLU A 9 1.50 18.50 -5.65
CA GLU A 9 1.44 19.77 -6.40
C GLU A 9 2.06 20.93 -5.60
N VAL A 10 1.68 21.09 -4.31
CA VAL A 10 2.24 22.11 -3.42
C VAL A 10 3.75 21.95 -3.26
N LYS A 11 4.23 20.70 -3.15
CA LYS A 11 5.66 20.39 -3.01
C LYS A 11 6.43 20.36 -4.33
N LYS A 12 5.75 20.59 -5.46
CA LYS A 12 6.34 20.52 -6.82
C LYS A 12 6.99 19.16 -7.09
N CYS A 13 6.39 18.07 -6.60
CA CYS A 13 6.87 16.70 -6.74
C CYS A 13 5.97 15.94 -7.71
N GLY A 14 6.51 15.48 -8.84
CA GLY A 14 5.74 14.73 -9.85
C GLY A 14 5.57 13.24 -9.56
N ASN A 15 6.21 12.68 -8.52
CA ASN A 15 6.18 11.25 -8.23
C ASN A 15 5.40 10.96 -6.95
N ILE A 16 4.39 10.08 -7.06
CA ILE A 16 3.58 9.61 -5.95
C ILE A 16 3.73 8.09 -5.86
N PHE A 17 4.12 7.57 -4.69
CA PHE A 17 4.23 6.13 -4.45
C PHE A 17 3.08 5.67 -3.58
N ILE A 18 2.43 4.54 -3.96
CA ILE A 18 1.34 3.94 -3.22
C ILE A 18 1.53 2.43 -3.09
N GLY A 19 1.29 1.90 -1.89
CA GLY A 19 1.47 0.48 -1.56
C GLY A 19 0.27 -0.41 -1.90
N VAL A 20 -0.46 -0.11 -2.96
CA VAL A 20 -1.57 -0.96 -3.41
C VAL A 20 -1.08 -2.31 -3.91
N ASN A 21 -1.90 -3.34 -3.71
CA ASN A 21 -1.66 -4.71 -4.13
C ASN A 21 -2.94 -5.29 -4.74
N SER A 22 -2.85 -5.95 -5.89
CA SER A 22 -3.97 -6.56 -6.60
C SER A 22 -3.96 -8.08 -6.60
N VAL A 23 -2.84 -8.70 -6.20
CA VAL A 23 -2.64 -10.16 -6.27
C VAL A 23 -3.33 -10.88 -5.10
N ASP A 24 -3.13 -10.37 -3.91
CA ASP A 24 -3.82 -10.87 -2.71
C ASP A 24 -5.08 -10.02 -2.52
N TYR A 25 -6.15 -10.42 -3.18
CA TYR A 25 -7.41 -9.68 -3.28
C TYR A 25 -7.86 -9.07 -1.94
N SER A 26 -7.90 -7.77 -1.90
CA SER A 26 -8.41 -6.99 -0.75
C SER A 26 -9.88 -6.58 -0.92
N GLY A 27 -10.47 -6.80 -2.08
CA GLY A 27 -11.84 -6.36 -2.42
C GLY A 27 -11.99 -4.86 -2.66
N TYR A 28 -10.93 -4.09 -2.56
CA TYR A 28 -10.98 -2.64 -2.74
C TYR A 28 -10.88 -2.25 -4.22
N PRO A 29 -11.91 -1.58 -4.79
CA PRO A 29 -11.90 -1.15 -6.19
C PRO A 29 -10.73 -0.22 -6.54
N ASP A 30 -10.28 0.57 -5.57
CA ASP A 30 -9.19 1.55 -5.70
C ASP A 30 -7.77 0.94 -5.61
N CYS A 31 -7.67 -0.38 -5.42
CA CYS A 31 -6.41 -1.11 -5.51
C CYS A 31 -6.14 -1.70 -6.90
N ARG A 32 -7.07 -1.54 -7.85
CA ARG A 32 -6.95 -2.11 -9.20
C ARG A 32 -6.07 -1.25 -10.11
N PRO A 33 -5.32 -1.88 -11.04
CA PRO A 33 -4.49 -1.16 -12.02
C PRO A 33 -5.26 -0.13 -12.84
N GLU A 34 -6.51 -0.45 -13.22
CA GLU A 34 -7.36 0.45 -14.01
C GLU A 34 -7.68 1.74 -13.25
N PHE A 35 -7.96 1.64 -11.94
CA PHE A 35 -8.19 2.81 -11.10
C PHE A 35 -6.94 3.69 -11.02
N ILE A 36 -5.77 3.09 -10.80
CA ILE A 36 -4.49 3.83 -10.72
C ILE A 36 -4.21 4.56 -12.04
N THR A 37 -4.40 3.87 -13.17
CA THR A 37 -4.22 4.46 -14.51
C THR A 37 -5.18 5.63 -14.74
N ALA A 38 -6.46 5.44 -14.43
CA ALA A 38 -7.47 6.49 -14.58
C ALA A 38 -7.17 7.71 -13.68
N PHE A 39 -6.72 7.45 -12.44
CA PHE A 39 -6.34 8.52 -11.52
C PHE A 39 -5.11 9.29 -12.00
N GLU A 40 -4.11 8.62 -12.56
CA GLU A 40 -2.92 9.27 -13.15
C GLU A 40 -3.31 10.18 -14.32
N VAL A 41 -4.21 9.72 -15.17
CA VAL A 41 -4.77 10.56 -16.26
C VAL A 41 -5.49 11.76 -15.68
N LEU A 42 -6.40 11.55 -14.71
CA LEU A 42 -7.11 12.64 -14.03
C LEU A 42 -6.14 13.66 -13.41
N ALA A 43 -5.11 13.20 -12.71
CA ALA A 43 -4.11 14.06 -12.06
C ALA A 43 -3.44 14.99 -13.08
N ASN A 44 -3.13 14.47 -14.27
CA ASN A 44 -2.47 15.23 -15.32
C ASN A 44 -3.41 16.15 -16.12
N LEU A 45 -4.71 15.94 -16.04
CA LEU A 45 -5.71 16.81 -16.68
C LEU A 45 -6.24 17.90 -15.74
N ALA A 46 -6.27 17.63 -14.44
CA ALA A 46 -6.97 18.46 -13.46
C ALA A 46 -6.07 19.42 -12.67
N THR A 47 -4.75 19.18 -12.63
CA THR A 47 -3.83 20.03 -11.87
C THR A 47 -3.28 21.17 -12.73
N LYS A 48 -3.14 22.35 -12.10
CA LYS A 48 -2.53 23.51 -12.73
C LYS A 48 -1.09 23.21 -13.17
N ALA A 49 -0.31 22.57 -12.30
CA ALA A 49 1.09 22.24 -12.57
C ALA A 49 1.26 21.38 -13.84
N SER A 50 0.35 20.46 -14.09
CA SER A 50 0.43 19.59 -15.28
C SER A 50 -0.09 20.27 -16.54
N VAL A 51 -1.18 21.05 -16.45
CA VAL A 51 -1.76 21.76 -17.58
C VAL A 51 -0.83 22.87 -18.10
N GLU A 52 -0.16 23.58 -17.20
CA GLU A 52 0.81 24.62 -17.53
C GLU A 52 2.20 24.05 -17.88
N GLY A 53 2.38 22.73 -17.84
CA GLY A 53 3.63 22.07 -18.26
C GLY A 53 4.77 22.11 -17.24
N PHE A 54 4.53 22.54 -16.01
CA PHE A 54 5.55 22.61 -14.97
C PHE A 54 5.91 21.24 -14.38
N SER A 55 4.97 20.29 -14.34
CA SER A 55 5.17 18.95 -13.80
C SER A 55 4.23 17.95 -14.46
N LYS A 56 4.68 16.70 -14.57
CA LYS A 56 3.84 15.56 -14.89
C LYS A 56 3.77 14.67 -13.65
N PHE A 57 2.55 14.25 -13.30
CA PHE A 57 2.35 13.34 -12.16
C PHE A 57 2.44 11.90 -12.64
N LYS A 58 3.24 11.09 -11.92
CA LYS A 58 3.39 9.66 -12.10
C LYS A 58 3.05 8.94 -10.80
N ILE A 59 2.18 7.93 -10.88
CA ILE A 59 1.81 7.10 -9.73
C ILE A 59 2.56 5.77 -9.82
N HIS A 60 3.42 5.54 -8.86
CA HIS A 60 4.22 4.33 -8.76
C HIS A 60 3.57 3.33 -7.81
N THR A 61 3.41 2.10 -8.27
CA THR A 61 2.76 1.00 -7.54
C THR A 61 3.69 -0.20 -7.41
N PRO A 62 4.81 -0.08 -6.68
CA PRO A 62 5.87 -1.10 -6.67
C PRO A 62 5.43 -2.46 -6.13
N LEU A 63 4.30 -2.53 -5.41
CA LEU A 63 3.78 -3.75 -4.80
C LEU A 63 2.61 -4.37 -5.58
N MET A 64 2.14 -3.75 -6.65
CA MET A 64 0.90 -4.09 -7.37
C MET A 64 0.80 -5.58 -7.74
N GLN A 65 1.88 -6.17 -8.22
CA GLN A 65 1.94 -7.54 -8.71
C GLN A 65 2.60 -8.52 -7.73
N MET A 66 2.88 -8.09 -6.50
CA MET A 66 3.55 -8.92 -5.50
C MET A 66 2.54 -9.63 -4.60
N THR A 67 2.79 -10.90 -4.28
CA THR A 67 2.08 -11.60 -3.21
C THR A 67 2.45 -11.03 -1.84
N LYS A 68 1.61 -11.25 -0.82
CA LYS A 68 1.91 -10.81 0.55
C LYS A 68 3.26 -11.36 1.05
N ALA A 69 3.60 -12.60 0.69
CA ALA A 69 4.89 -13.21 1.03
C ALA A 69 6.08 -12.46 0.39
N GLU A 70 5.96 -12.08 -0.88
CA GLU A 70 7.01 -11.32 -1.58
C GLU A 70 7.15 -9.92 -1.01
N ILE A 71 6.03 -9.26 -0.66
CA ILE A 71 6.03 -7.95 0.00
C ILE A 71 6.75 -8.03 1.35
N ILE A 72 6.44 -9.04 2.17
CA ILE A 72 7.10 -9.26 3.47
C ILE A 72 8.59 -9.52 3.28
N LYS A 73 8.95 -10.42 2.37
CA LYS A 73 10.36 -10.73 2.06
C LYS A 73 11.11 -9.48 1.60
N LYS A 74 10.51 -8.67 0.73
CA LYS A 74 11.09 -7.41 0.26
C LYS A 74 11.25 -6.41 1.39
N GLY A 75 10.23 -6.24 2.24
CA GLY A 75 10.30 -5.35 3.40
C GLY A 75 11.42 -5.74 4.36
N LEU A 76 11.53 -7.04 4.71
CA LEU A 76 12.63 -7.54 5.55
C LEU A 76 14.00 -7.24 4.94
N SER A 77 14.16 -7.42 3.63
CA SER A 77 15.43 -7.10 2.93
C SER A 77 15.78 -5.60 2.93
N LEU A 78 14.79 -4.75 3.17
CA LEU A 78 14.93 -3.30 3.29
C LEU A 78 15.00 -2.82 4.75
N GLY A 79 15.03 -3.74 5.72
CA GLY A 79 15.11 -3.42 7.15
C GLY A 79 13.78 -2.96 7.76
N VAL A 80 12.63 -3.26 7.15
CA VAL A 80 11.33 -2.94 7.74
C VAL A 80 11.12 -3.77 8.99
N ASP A 81 10.92 -3.10 10.13
CA ASP A 81 10.47 -3.74 11.38
C ASP A 81 8.95 -3.98 11.32
N TYR A 82 8.58 -5.21 11.01
CA TYR A 82 7.17 -5.62 10.95
C TYR A 82 6.48 -5.64 12.32
N GLY A 83 7.22 -5.61 13.43
CA GLY A 83 6.66 -5.45 14.77
C GLY A 83 5.98 -4.09 14.99
N LEU A 84 6.39 -3.07 14.21
CA LEU A 84 5.81 -1.73 14.23
C LEU A 84 4.61 -1.58 13.27
N THR A 85 4.26 -2.63 12.50
CA THR A 85 3.18 -2.59 11.51
C THR A 85 1.94 -3.31 12.03
N HIS A 86 0.77 -2.81 11.70
CA HIS A 86 -0.50 -3.39 12.11
C HIS A 86 -1.49 -3.47 10.95
N SER A 87 -2.13 -4.63 10.75
CA SER A 87 -3.07 -4.88 9.65
C SER A 87 -4.48 -5.26 10.12
N CYS A 88 -4.67 -5.55 11.40
CA CYS A 88 -5.92 -6.08 11.94
C CYS A 88 -7.09 -5.08 11.82
N TYR A 89 -8.26 -5.56 11.38
CA TYR A 89 -9.49 -4.75 11.32
C TYR A 89 -10.24 -4.69 12.65
N ASP A 90 -9.95 -5.61 13.58
CA ASP A 90 -10.60 -5.71 14.89
C ASP A 90 -9.55 -5.96 15.99
N PRO A 91 -8.70 -4.95 16.29
CA PRO A 91 -7.73 -5.08 17.37
C PRO A 91 -8.40 -5.00 18.74
N SER A 92 -7.76 -5.60 19.75
CA SER A 92 -8.18 -5.43 21.14
C SER A 92 -7.99 -3.97 21.60
N LYS A 93 -8.57 -3.61 22.75
CA LYS A 93 -8.37 -2.29 23.37
C LYS A 93 -6.90 -1.99 23.70
N THR A 94 -6.07 -3.04 23.85
CA THR A 94 -4.63 -2.94 24.10
C THR A 94 -3.78 -3.02 22.84
N GLY A 95 -4.41 -3.05 21.64
CA GLY A 95 -3.72 -3.08 20.36
C GLY A 95 -3.30 -4.47 19.86
N LEU A 96 -3.67 -5.57 20.54
CA LEU A 96 -3.37 -6.93 20.05
C LEU A 96 -4.22 -7.24 18.81
N ALA A 97 -3.61 -7.83 17.79
CA ALA A 97 -4.31 -8.26 16.59
C ALA A 97 -5.24 -9.45 16.88
N CYS A 98 -6.40 -9.55 16.17
CA CYS A 98 -7.36 -10.63 16.44
C CYS A 98 -6.92 -12.00 15.92
N GLY A 99 -6.03 -12.08 14.95
CA GLY A 99 -5.54 -13.34 14.36
C GLY A 99 -6.52 -14.01 13.40
N ILE A 100 -7.78 -13.56 13.30
CA ILE A 100 -8.87 -14.27 12.60
C ILE A 100 -9.52 -13.48 11.47
N CYS A 101 -9.36 -12.16 11.39
CA CYS A 101 -9.89 -11.39 10.26
C CYS A 101 -9.06 -11.65 8.99
N ASP A 102 -9.64 -11.39 7.82
CA ASP A 102 -9.01 -11.64 6.53
C ASP A 102 -7.60 -11.04 6.43
N SER A 103 -7.43 -9.83 6.93
CA SER A 103 -6.13 -9.16 6.93
C SER A 103 -5.10 -9.85 7.82
N CYS A 104 -5.50 -10.35 9.00
CA CYS A 104 -4.62 -11.14 9.87
C CYS A 104 -4.27 -12.48 9.24
N LEU A 105 -5.24 -13.19 8.67
CA LEU A 105 -5.03 -14.48 8.02
C LEU A 105 -4.08 -14.35 6.83
N LEU A 106 -4.29 -13.31 6.00
CA LEU A 106 -3.42 -13.02 4.87
C LEU A 106 -1.98 -12.69 5.30
N ARG A 107 -1.83 -11.92 6.38
CA ARG A 107 -0.53 -11.57 6.96
C ARG A 107 0.18 -12.82 7.50
N LEU A 108 -0.48 -13.61 8.33
CA LEU A 108 0.07 -14.86 8.89
C LEU A 108 0.47 -15.85 7.80
N LYS A 109 -0.39 -16.02 6.77
CA LYS A 109 -0.07 -16.84 5.60
C LYS A 109 1.18 -16.35 4.86
N GLY A 110 1.34 -15.03 4.74
CA GLY A 110 2.51 -14.41 4.11
C GLY A 110 3.81 -14.73 4.87
N PHE A 111 3.83 -14.54 6.19
CA PHE A 111 4.98 -14.87 7.05
C PHE A 111 5.29 -16.37 7.02
N LYS A 112 4.28 -17.22 7.17
CA LYS A 112 4.44 -18.69 7.09
C LYS A 112 5.06 -19.12 5.76
N LYS A 113 4.65 -18.51 4.64
CA LYS A 113 5.16 -18.87 3.30
C LYS A 113 6.65 -18.58 3.13
N ILE A 114 7.19 -17.60 3.82
CA ILE A 114 8.63 -17.26 3.79
C ILE A 114 9.43 -17.93 4.93
N GLY A 115 8.80 -18.76 5.76
CA GLY A 115 9.46 -19.49 6.85
C GLY A 115 9.89 -18.60 8.03
N THR A 116 9.21 -17.46 8.23
CA THR A 116 9.52 -16.51 9.32
C THR A 116 8.28 -16.32 10.18
N GLU A 117 8.46 -16.17 11.50
CA GLU A 117 7.37 -15.83 12.41
C GLU A 117 6.98 -14.36 12.27
N ASP A 118 5.69 -14.06 12.38
CA ASP A 118 5.20 -12.70 12.47
C ASP A 118 5.54 -12.12 13.85
N PRO A 119 6.29 -11.00 13.93
CA PRO A 119 6.63 -10.38 15.21
C PRO A 119 5.44 -9.72 15.92
N LEU A 120 4.29 -9.59 15.25
CA LEU A 120 3.10 -8.98 15.85
C LEU A 120 2.47 -9.92 16.88
N LYS A 121 1.99 -9.35 18.00
CA LYS A 121 1.26 -10.11 19.02
C LYS A 121 -0.21 -10.23 18.67
N TYR A 122 -0.75 -11.42 18.90
CA TYR A 122 -2.16 -11.76 18.65
C TYR A 122 -2.87 -12.05 19.97
N ARG A 123 -4.20 -11.82 20.01
CA ARG A 123 -5.07 -12.23 21.13
C ARG A 123 -5.61 -13.64 20.95
#